data_fb2ec8307d9904825b808abb72b5cfd0
#
_entry.id   fb2ec8307d9904825b808abb72b5cfd0
#
_cell.length_a   1.000
_cell.length_b   1.000
_cell.length_c   1.000
_cell.angle_alpha   90.00
_cell.angle_beta   90.00
_cell.angle_gamma   90.00
#
_symmetry.space_group_name_H-M   'P 1'
#
loop_
_entity.id
_entity.type
_entity.pdbx_description
1 polymer ?
#
loop_
_entity_poly.entity_id
_entity_poly.type
_entity_poly.pdbx_seq_one_letter_code
_entity_poly.pdbx_strand_id
1 'polypeptide(L)'
;MATIILALIGLLIAPRWAPIQATSWTPPPNPGLTGAFSPNQALAAIATERVGPAPEHVACDAAGNLYTSLDGGAVLRRPPGGSWTQLGSTQGRPLGLRPDEQGGLWIADSMRGLLHMRADGSIDVLADSHAGEPLRFVDDLDIDQKGGIWFSDASQRFDYTQVALDFFEGSRTGRLLRYDPETGQTTVMMEGLFFANGVTLGPDDTYVLVNETGMGRVHRLWLKGPQAGQRDVFVDQLPGTPDNIRFDGNETFWIAMPSLRASIDSLASLPRLRALLSFLPIPLLEAAAQPASFVVGVNLDGAVVHNLQDQSNPFHYITGVTPCGDTLYFGSLQTEAIGMLPRP
;
A
#
# COMPACT_ATOMS: atom_id res chain seq x y z
N MET A 1 17.32 15.51 38.38
CA MET A 1 18.58 14.78 38.13
C MET A 1 18.32 13.26 37.96
N ALA A 2 17.65 12.60 38.91
CA ALA A 2 17.33 11.15 38.81
C ALA A 2 16.54 10.76 37.54
N THR A 3 15.55 11.56 37.15
CA THR A 3 14.73 11.31 35.94
C THR A 3 15.55 11.38 34.64
N ILE A 4 16.51 12.29 34.56
CA ILE A 4 17.40 12.41 33.39
C ILE A 4 18.37 11.23 33.33
N ILE A 5 18.87 10.76 34.47
CA ILE A 5 19.75 9.61 34.57
C ILE A 5 19.02 8.33 34.16
N LEU A 6 17.77 8.13 34.60
CA LEU A 6 16.93 7.00 34.23
C LEU A 6 16.61 7.00 32.73
N ALA A 7 16.34 8.17 32.14
CA ALA A 7 16.13 8.32 30.69
C ALA A 7 17.40 8.00 29.89
N LEU A 8 18.57 8.43 30.35
CA LEU A 8 19.86 8.13 29.72
C LEU A 8 20.21 6.63 29.84
N ILE A 9 19.94 6.01 30.98
CA ILE A 9 20.11 4.57 31.18
C ILE A 9 19.16 3.81 30.25
N GLY A 10 17.89 4.22 30.15
CA GLY A 10 16.91 3.66 29.22
C GLY A 10 17.41 3.70 27.76
N LEU A 11 17.93 4.83 27.30
CA LEU A 11 18.50 4.98 25.94
C LEU A 11 19.74 4.11 25.68
N LEU A 12 20.48 3.73 26.71
CA LEU A 12 21.65 2.85 26.59
C LEU A 12 21.27 1.36 26.59
N ILE A 13 20.24 0.99 27.31
CA ILE A 13 19.84 -0.43 27.53
C ILE A 13 18.72 -0.84 26.57
N ALA A 14 17.81 0.05 26.21
CA ALA A 14 16.66 -0.22 25.35
C ALA A 14 17.00 -0.98 24.05
N PRO A 15 18.07 -0.64 23.31
CA PRO A 15 18.40 -1.34 22.06
C PRO A 15 18.62 -2.84 22.20
N ARG A 16 18.96 -3.34 23.40
CA ARG A 16 19.22 -4.77 23.66
C ARG A 16 17.96 -5.60 23.86
N TRP A 17 16.87 -4.97 24.26
CA TRP A 17 15.62 -5.60 24.64
C TRP A 17 14.42 -5.13 23.83
N ALA A 18 14.66 -4.17 22.90
CA ALA A 18 13.59 -3.63 22.08
C ALA A 18 13.04 -4.70 21.12
N PRO A 19 11.73 -4.68 20.85
CA PRO A 19 11.10 -5.56 19.87
C PRO A 19 11.59 -5.27 18.45
N ILE A 20 12.34 -4.20 18.23
CA ILE A 20 12.89 -3.75 16.93
C ILE A 20 14.42 -3.66 16.96
N GLN A 21 15.01 -3.74 15.77
CA GLN A 21 16.43 -3.49 15.53
C GLN A 21 16.59 -2.16 14.76
N ALA A 22 16.29 -1.06 15.43
CA ALA A 22 16.21 0.25 14.80
C ALA A 22 17.51 0.65 14.08
N THR A 23 17.39 0.97 12.80
CA THR A 23 18.48 1.47 11.94
C THR A 23 18.26 2.93 11.56
N SER A 24 19.33 3.71 11.42
CA SER A 24 19.21 5.08 10.92
C SER A 24 19.02 5.07 9.41
N TRP A 25 18.23 6.04 8.93
CA TRP A 25 18.15 6.34 7.49
C TRP A 25 18.17 7.84 7.26
N THR A 26 18.40 8.24 6.01
CA THR A 26 18.25 9.63 5.56
C THR A 26 16.98 9.71 4.74
N PRO A 27 15.91 10.35 5.22
CA PRO A 27 14.72 10.56 4.43
C PRO A 27 15.03 11.41 3.19
N PRO A 28 14.37 11.19 2.04
CA PRO A 28 14.40 12.15 0.96
C PRO A 28 13.87 13.51 1.42
N PRO A 29 14.30 14.63 0.79
CA PRO A 29 13.72 15.92 1.07
C PRO A 29 12.20 15.88 1.04
N ASN A 30 11.55 16.53 2.02
CA ASN A 30 10.09 16.58 2.07
C ASN A 30 9.65 17.99 1.62
N PRO A 31 8.96 18.12 0.47
CA PRO A 31 8.51 19.43 -0.02
C PRO A 31 7.37 20.00 0.83
N GLY A 32 6.78 19.19 1.72
CA GLY A 32 5.55 19.53 2.40
C GLY A 32 4.38 19.73 1.42
N LEU A 33 3.31 20.32 1.90
CA LEU A 33 2.14 20.62 1.07
C LEU A 33 2.35 21.96 0.33
N THR A 34 3.27 22.00 -0.65
CA THR A 34 3.62 23.19 -1.43
C THR A 34 3.73 22.85 -2.93
N GLY A 35 3.71 23.86 -3.79
CA GLY A 35 3.87 23.69 -5.23
C GLY A 35 2.81 22.74 -5.82
N ALA A 36 3.24 21.67 -6.47
CA ALA A 36 2.34 20.66 -7.04
C ALA A 36 1.48 19.96 -5.98
N PHE A 37 1.87 20.01 -4.70
CA PHE A 37 1.16 19.40 -3.58
C PHE A 37 0.41 20.42 -2.72
N SER A 38 0.23 21.67 -3.20
CA SER A 38 -0.49 22.71 -2.45
C SER A 38 -1.88 22.24 -2.05
N PRO A 39 -2.34 22.53 -0.80
CA PRO A 39 -3.65 22.13 -0.31
C PRO A 39 -4.78 22.64 -1.20
N ASN A 40 -5.81 21.81 -1.34
CA ASN A 40 -7.03 22.16 -2.07
C ASN A 40 -8.25 21.43 -1.46
N GLN A 41 -9.39 21.51 -2.12
CA GLN A 41 -10.64 20.86 -1.70
C GLN A 41 -11.22 19.98 -2.82
N ALA A 42 -10.38 19.39 -3.66
CA ALA A 42 -10.83 18.56 -4.78
C ALA A 42 -11.58 17.30 -4.33
N LEU A 43 -11.26 16.79 -3.13
CA LEU A 43 -11.96 15.65 -2.51
C LEU A 43 -13.21 16.05 -1.70
N ALA A 44 -13.53 17.34 -1.56
CA ALA A 44 -14.72 17.77 -0.80
C ALA A 44 -16.04 17.26 -1.40
N ALA A 45 -16.06 16.95 -2.71
CA ALA A 45 -17.23 16.41 -3.41
C ALA A 45 -17.28 14.87 -3.41
N ILE A 46 -16.41 14.19 -2.65
CA ILE A 46 -16.39 12.74 -2.58
C ILE A 46 -17.73 12.22 -2.03
N ALA A 47 -18.41 11.38 -2.79
CA ALA A 47 -19.56 10.64 -2.30
C ALA A 47 -19.07 9.38 -1.58
N THR A 48 -19.76 8.96 -0.52
CA THR A 48 -19.39 7.78 0.25
C THR A 48 -20.50 6.75 0.28
N GLU A 49 -20.15 5.48 0.25
CA GLU A 49 -21.09 4.36 0.39
C GLU A 49 -20.58 3.41 1.49
N ARG A 50 -21.43 3.18 2.51
CA ARG A 50 -21.07 2.27 3.61
C ARG A 50 -21.09 0.82 3.11
N VAL A 51 -19.99 0.10 3.34
CA VAL A 51 -19.82 -1.30 2.94
C VAL A 51 -19.41 -2.20 4.10
N GLY A 52 -18.75 -1.68 5.12
CA GLY A 52 -18.26 -2.41 6.29
C GLY A 52 -16.88 -1.91 6.74
N PRO A 53 -16.26 -2.54 7.75
CA PRO A 53 -15.06 -2.01 8.39
C PRO A 53 -13.84 -2.04 7.46
N ALA A 54 -13.15 -0.91 7.39
CA ALA A 54 -11.86 -0.73 6.76
C ALA A 54 -11.75 -1.31 5.32
N PRO A 55 -12.59 -0.85 4.36
CA PRO A 55 -12.51 -1.26 2.97
C PRO A 55 -11.26 -0.64 2.32
N GLU A 56 -10.15 -1.38 2.36
CA GLU A 56 -8.82 -0.88 2.00
C GLU A 56 -8.70 -0.57 0.50
N HIS A 57 -9.26 -1.44 -0.34
CA HIS A 57 -9.16 -1.34 -1.79
C HIS A 57 -10.54 -1.49 -2.45
N VAL A 58 -10.72 -0.82 -3.59
CA VAL A 58 -11.84 -1.06 -4.51
C VAL A 58 -11.25 -1.47 -5.86
N ALA A 59 -11.72 -2.59 -6.41
CA ALA A 59 -11.37 -3.02 -7.76
C ALA A 59 -12.62 -3.07 -8.64
N CYS A 60 -12.46 -3.00 -9.95
CA CYS A 60 -13.54 -3.21 -10.91
C CYS A 60 -13.12 -4.11 -12.05
N ASP A 61 -14.07 -4.90 -12.58
CA ASP A 61 -13.88 -5.67 -13.79
C ASP A 61 -14.44 -4.95 -15.04
N ALA A 62 -14.19 -5.54 -16.21
CA ALA A 62 -14.65 -4.97 -17.48
C ALA A 62 -16.18 -4.95 -17.63
N ALA A 63 -16.92 -5.75 -16.85
CA ALA A 63 -18.38 -5.75 -16.81
C ALA A 63 -18.95 -4.66 -15.89
N GLY A 64 -18.08 -3.93 -15.18
CA GLY A 64 -18.44 -2.87 -14.23
C GLY A 64 -18.84 -3.39 -12.85
N ASN A 65 -18.57 -4.67 -12.52
CA ASN A 65 -18.72 -5.12 -11.14
C ASN A 65 -17.65 -4.46 -10.29
N LEU A 66 -18.02 -4.04 -9.09
CA LEU A 66 -17.10 -3.55 -8.08
C LEU A 66 -16.81 -4.64 -7.05
N TYR A 67 -15.59 -4.63 -6.55
CA TYR A 67 -15.12 -5.53 -5.50
C TYR A 67 -14.43 -4.72 -4.41
N THR A 68 -14.61 -5.12 -3.16
CA THR A 68 -13.86 -4.57 -2.03
C THR A 68 -13.65 -5.63 -0.96
N SER A 69 -12.63 -5.44 -0.15
CA SER A 69 -12.31 -6.31 0.98
C SER A 69 -12.52 -5.58 2.28
N LEU A 70 -12.85 -6.32 3.34
CA LEU A 70 -13.10 -5.75 4.66
C LEU A 70 -12.12 -6.31 5.69
N ASP A 71 -11.94 -5.59 6.77
CA ASP A 71 -11.30 -6.14 7.96
C ASP A 71 -12.07 -7.39 8.44
N GLY A 72 -11.33 -8.43 8.85
CA GLY A 72 -11.90 -9.74 9.17
C GLY A 72 -12.06 -10.68 7.96
N GLY A 73 -11.59 -10.28 6.78
CA GLY A 73 -11.39 -11.18 5.64
C GLY A 73 -12.55 -11.27 4.64
N ALA A 74 -13.68 -10.61 4.88
CA ALA A 74 -14.80 -10.63 3.93
C ALA A 74 -14.41 -9.94 2.62
N VAL A 75 -14.80 -10.57 1.49
CA VAL A 75 -14.65 -10.00 0.14
C VAL A 75 -16.04 -9.81 -0.43
N LEU A 76 -16.34 -8.59 -0.84
CA LEU A 76 -17.66 -8.19 -1.35
C LEU A 76 -17.61 -7.93 -2.85
N ARG A 77 -18.72 -8.18 -3.52
CA ARG A 77 -18.98 -7.86 -4.93
C ARG A 77 -20.28 -7.07 -5.06
N ARG A 78 -20.30 -6.09 -5.97
CA ARG A 78 -21.49 -5.33 -6.37
C ARG A 78 -21.57 -5.27 -7.90
N PRO A 79 -22.59 -5.87 -8.53
CA PRO A 79 -22.84 -5.68 -9.97
C PRO A 79 -23.35 -4.27 -10.26
N PRO A 80 -23.26 -3.77 -11.51
CA PRO A 80 -23.81 -2.47 -11.90
C PRO A 80 -25.28 -2.33 -11.50
N GLY A 81 -25.61 -1.25 -10.77
CA GLY A 81 -26.98 -1.00 -10.30
C GLY A 81 -27.51 -1.97 -9.24
N GLY A 82 -26.70 -2.94 -8.80
CA GLY A 82 -27.06 -3.91 -7.77
C GLY A 82 -26.58 -3.53 -6.37
N SER A 83 -26.74 -4.46 -5.44
CA SER A 83 -26.32 -4.33 -4.04
C SER A 83 -25.04 -5.12 -3.78
N TRP A 84 -24.32 -4.73 -2.73
CA TRP A 84 -23.17 -5.49 -2.24
C TRP A 84 -23.60 -6.86 -1.71
N THR A 85 -22.89 -7.88 -2.11
CA THR A 85 -23.04 -9.26 -1.64
C THR A 85 -21.67 -9.83 -1.31
N GLN A 86 -21.58 -10.66 -0.30
CA GLN A 86 -20.34 -11.33 0.03
C GLN A 86 -20.06 -12.44 -1.01
N LEU A 87 -18.89 -12.33 -1.67
CA LEU A 87 -18.39 -13.36 -2.59
C LEU A 87 -17.76 -14.51 -1.81
N GLY A 88 -16.96 -14.19 -0.78
CA GLY A 88 -16.27 -15.15 0.05
C GLY A 88 -15.58 -14.50 1.25
N SER A 89 -14.72 -15.26 1.92
CA SER A 89 -13.87 -14.73 3.01
C SER A 89 -12.52 -15.41 2.98
N THR A 90 -11.45 -14.61 3.03
CA THR A 90 -10.07 -15.11 3.16
C THR A 90 -9.78 -15.62 4.58
N GLN A 91 -10.56 -15.19 5.57
CA GLN A 91 -10.26 -15.39 7.00
C GLN A 91 -8.91 -14.80 7.41
N GLY A 92 -8.38 -13.84 6.64
CA GLY A 92 -7.17 -13.09 6.84
C GLY A 92 -7.43 -11.59 6.80
N ARG A 93 -6.53 -10.86 6.16
CA ARG A 93 -6.68 -9.43 5.88
C ARG A 93 -6.38 -9.19 4.39
N PRO A 94 -7.37 -9.35 3.51
CA PRO A 94 -7.21 -9.04 2.09
C PRO A 94 -7.06 -7.52 1.91
N LEU A 95 -6.03 -7.13 1.17
CA LEU A 95 -5.69 -5.75 0.84
C LEU A 95 -5.85 -5.56 -0.68
N GLY A 96 -4.80 -5.77 -1.48
CA GLY A 96 -4.87 -5.63 -2.93
C GLY A 96 -5.79 -6.65 -3.60
N LEU A 97 -6.60 -6.20 -4.56
CA LEU A 97 -7.56 -7.02 -5.31
C LEU A 97 -7.38 -6.81 -6.82
N ARG A 98 -7.45 -7.90 -7.59
CA ARG A 98 -7.55 -7.88 -9.06
C ARG A 98 -8.61 -8.88 -9.52
N PRO A 99 -9.68 -8.43 -10.20
CA PRO A 99 -10.64 -9.32 -10.81
C PRO A 99 -9.99 -10.20 -11.89
N ASP A 100 -10.39 -11.47 -11.95
CA ASP A 100 -10.10 -12.36 -13.06
C ASP A 100 -11.23 -12.33 -14.12
N GLU A 101 -10.98 -12.94 -15.27
CA GLU A 101 -11.96 -13.00 -16.35
C GLU A 101 -13.12 -13.99 -16.07
N GLN A 102 -12.99 -14.84 -15.05
CA GLN A 102 -13.96 -15.86 -14.66
C GLN A 102 -14.89 -15.40 -13.54
N GLY A 103 -14.75 -14.15 -13.08
CA GLY A 103 -15.56 -13.56 -12.00
C GLY A 103 -15.04 -13.88 -10.60
N GLY A 104 -13.81 -14.37 -10.50
CA GLY A 104 -13.02 -14.51 -9.29
C GLY A 104 -12.10 -13.33 -9.06
N LEU A 105 -11.17 -13.48 -8.12
CA LEU A 105 -10.22 -12.43 -7.70
C LEU A 105 -8.84 -13.01 -7.37
N TRP A 106 -7.81 -12.37 -7.86
CA TRP A 106 -6.47 -12.46 -7.30
C TRP A 106 -6.38 -11.51 -6.11
N ILE A 107 -5.85 -12.00 -4.99
CA ILE A 107 -5.88 -11.28 -3.71
C ILE A 107 -4.49 -11.28 -3.09
N ALA A 108 -4.00 -10.10 -2.74
CA ALA A 108 -2.91 -9.91 -1.80
C ALA A 108 -3.49 -9.89 -0.39
N ASP A 109 -3.22 -10.93 0.40
CA ASP A 109 -3.69 -11.02 1.79
C ASP A 109 -2.51 -10.94 2.74
N SER A 110 -2.48 -9.89 3.57
CA SER A 110 -1.35 -9.60 4.44
C SER A 110 -1.10 -10.65 5.55
N MET A 111 -2.06 -11.56 5.75
CA MET A 111 -1.95 -12.62 6.76
C MET A 111 -1.83 -14.02 6.13
N ARG A 112 -2.21 -14.17 4.85
CA ARG A 112 -2.29 -15.47 4.20
C ARG A 112 -1.47 -15.61 2.92
N GLY A 113 -0.89 -14.51 2.42
CA GLY A 113 -0.07 -14.52 1.23
C GLY A 113 -0.83 -14.18 -0.06
N LEU A 114 -0.37 -14.67 -1.19
CA LEU A 114 -1.01 -14.50 -2.48
C LEU A 114 -2.08 -15.57 -2.68
N LEU A 115 -3.33 -15.16 -2.93
CA LEU A 115 -4.49 -16.04 -3.02
C LEU A 115 -5.22 -15.87 -4.36
N HIS A 116 -5.94 -16.91 -4.78
CA HIS A 116 -6.96 -16.83 -5.81
C HIS A 116 -8.31 -17.25 -5.23
N MET A 117 -9.26 -16.34 -5.22
CA MET A 117 -10.66 -16.62 -4.88
C MET A 117 -11.45 -16.86 -6.16
N ARG A 118 -12.06 -18.03 -6.33
CA ARG A 118 -12.91 -18.34 -7.48
C ARG A 118 -14.28 -17.67 -7.35
N ALA A 119 -15.04 -17.65 -8.45
CA ALA A 119 -16.37 -17.07 -8.50
C ALA A 119 -17.38 -17.70 -7.53
N ASP A 120 -17.13 -18.92 -7.06
CA ASP A 120 -17.93 -19.61 -6.05
C ASP A 120 -17.50 -19.31 -4.61
N GLY A 121 -16.49 -18.44 -4.43
CA GLY A 121 -15.93 -18.04 -3.13
C GLY A 121 -14.89 -19.00 -2.56
N SER A 122 -14.60 -20.10 -3.22
CA SER A 122 -13.51 -21.01 -2.81
C SER A 122 -12.14 -20.36 -3.04
N ILE A 123 -11.13 -20.70 -2.20
CA ILE A 123 -9.82 -20.06 -2.21
C ILE A 123 -8.72 -21.08 -2.40
N ASP A 124 -7.82 -20.77 -3.34
CA ASP A 124 -6.53 -21.41 -3.49
C ASP A 124 -5.44 -20.49 -2.92
N VAL A 125 -4.54 -21.06 -2.12
CA VAL A 125 -3.30 -20.37 -1.69
C VAL A 125 -2.27 -20.61 -2.77
N LEU A 126 -1.80 -19.55 -3.43
CA LEU A 126 -0.81 -19.60 -4.50
C LEU A 126 0.62 -19.53 -3.98
N ALA A 127 0.86 -18.60 -3.05
CA ALA A 127 2.14 -18.46 -2.38
C ALA A 127 1.92 -17.88 -0.97
N ASP A 128 2.37 -18.58 0.05
CA ASP A 128 2.43 -18.18 1.46
C ASP A 128 3.86 -18.09 1.98
N SER A 129 4.82 -18.51 1.16
CA SER A 129 6.24 -18.56 1.51
C SER A 129 7.12 -18.40 0.26
N HIS A 130 8.37 -17.96 0.49
CA HIS A 130 9.42 -17.92 -0.53
C HIS A 130 10.75 -18.37 0.07
N ALA A 131 11.44 -19.31 -0.60
CA ALA A 131 12.72 -19.89 -0.16
C ALA A 131 12.67 -20.48 1.28
N GLY A 132 11.51 -21.00 1.69
CA GLY A 132 11.30 -21.60 3.02
C GLY A 132 10.94 -20.61 4.13
N GLU A 133 10.91 -19.32 3.84
CA GLU A 133 10.47 -18.27 4.77
C GLU A 133 9.04 -17.80 4.45
N PRO A 134 8.19 -17.58 5.46
CA PRO A 134 6.82 -17.11 5.21
C PRO A 134 6.79 -15.72 4.58
N LEU A 135 5.82 -15.48 3.70
CA LEU A 135 5.42 -14.15 3.29
C LEU A 135 4.62 -13.53 4.44
N ARG A 136 5.13 -12.45 5.02
CA ARG A 136 4.57 -11.91 6.25
C ARG A 136 3.56 -10.80 6.03
N PHE A 137 3.66 -10.12 4.87
CA PHE A 137 2.81 -8.97 4.60
C PHE A 137 2.63 -8.75 3.10
N VAL A 138 1.90 -9.64 2.44
CA VAL A 138 1.53 -9.46 1.03
C VAL A 138 0.49 -8.34 0.94
N ASP A 139 0.83 -7.26 0.22
CA ASP A 139 0.08 -6.00 0.31
C ASP A 139 -0.74 -5.71 -0.95
N ASP A 140 -0.08 -5.63 -2.11
CA ASP A 140 -0.75 -5.31 -3.35
C ASP A 140 -0.24 -6.16 -4.52
N LEU A 141 -0.99 -6.16 -5.62
CA LEU A 141 -0.65 -6.97 -6.80
C LEU A 141 -1.11 -6.33 -8.11
N ASP A 142 -0.45 -6.73 -9.20
CA ASP A 142 -0.92 -6.52 -10.57
C ASP A 142 -0.56 -7.70 -11.47
N ILE A 143 -1.19 -7.83 -12.65
CA ILE A 143 -1.09 -9.01 -13.50
C ILE A 143 -0.60 -8.61 -14.88
N ASP A 144 0.52 -9.20 -15.33
CA ASP A 144 1.06 -8.97 -16.66
C ASP A 144 0.23 -9.67 -17.76
N GLN A 145 0.39 -9.23 -19.01
CA GLN A 145 -0.33 -9.78 -20.18
C GLN A 145 -0.11 -11.28 -20.40
N LYS A 146 0.86 -11.90 -19.74
CA LYS A 146 1.13 -13.33 -19.78
C LYS A 146 0.56 -14.09 -18.59
N GLY A 147 -0.19 -13.40 -17.73
CA GLY A 147 -0.77 -13.98 -16.52
C GLY A 147 0.17 -14.05 -15.32
N GLY A 148 1.41 -13.55 -15.42
CA GLY A 148 2.32 -13.46 -14.29
C GLY A 148 1.83 -12.44 -13.26
N ILE A 149 1.86 -12.82 -11.97
CA ILE A 149 1.34 -11.97 -10.89
C ILE A 149 2.51 -11.28 -10.19
N TRP A 150 2.54 -9.96 -10.28
CA TRP A 150 3.50 -9.08 -9.60
C TRP A 150 2.89 -8.64 -8.29
N PHE A 151 3.58 -8.84 -7.17
CA PHE A 151 3.06 -8.50 -5.86
C PHE A 151 4.14 -8.02 -4.91
N SER A 152 3.74 -7.22 -3.94
CA SER A 152 4.60 -6.76 -2.86
C SER A 152 4.47 -7.64 -1.62
N ASP A 153 5.59 -7.80 -0.89
CA ASP A 153 5.65 -8.27 0.49
C ASP A 153 6.30 -7.12 1.28
N ALA A 154 5.47 -6.38 2.02
CA ALA A 154 5.85 -5.09 2.60
C ALA A 154 6.95 -5.24 3.64
N SER A 155 6.95 -6.34 4.39
CA SER A 155 7.95 -6.62 5.42
C SER A 155 8.18 -8.11 5.59
N GLN A 156 9.45 -8.54 5.66
CA GLN A 156 9.83 -9.90 6.04
C GLN A 156 9.96 -10.06 7.57
N ARG A 157 9.79 -8.98 8.34
CA ARG A 157 9.98 -8.99 9.80
C ARG A 157 8.70 -8.85 10.58
N PHE A 158 7.80 -8.02 10.12
CA PHE A 158 6.57 -7.64 10.84
C PHE A 158 5.35 -8.01 10.02
N ASP A 159 4.33 -8.47 10.70
CA ASP A 159 3.02 -8.74 10.09
C ASP A 159 2.10 -7.53 10.15
N TYR A 160 0.89 -7.67 9.62
CA TYR A 160 -0.14 -6.62 9.59
C TYR A 160 -0.43 -5.99 10.96
N THR A 161 -0.37 -6.76 12.03
CA THR A 161 -0.64 -6.26 13.39
C THR A 161 0.51 -5.46 13.99
N GLN A 162 1.65 -5.41 13.30
CA GLN A 162 2.91 -4.84 13.79
C GLN A 162 3.47 -3.75 12.85
N VAL A 163 2.65 -3.21 11.94
CA VAL A 163 3.06 -2.19 10.94
C VAL A 163 3.84 -1.04 11.57
N ALA A 164 3.38 -0.53 12.71
CA ALA A 164 4.07 0.57 13.41
C ALA A 164 5.50 0.20 13.81
N LEU A 165 5.77 -1.05 14.17
CA LEU A 165 7.12 -1.50 14.51
C LEU A 165 8.04 -1.53 13.30
N ASP A 166 7.54 -1.88 12.10
CA ASP A 166 8.33 -1.80 10.87
C ASP A 166 8.83 -0.37 10.61
N PHE A 167 7.93 0.61 10.70
CA PHE A 167 8.28 2.03 10.55
C PHE A 167 9.22 2.50 11.66
N PHE A 168 9.02 2.08 12.90
CA PHE A 168 9.92 2.42 14.02
C PHE A 168 11.28 1.73 13.90
N GLU A 169 11.38 0.56 13.28
CA GLU A 169 12.65 -0.08 12.98
C GLU A 169 13.41 0.64 11.87
N GLY A 170 12.70 1.15 10.86
CA GLY A 170 13.27 1.58 9.60
C GLY A 170 13.73 0.37 8.80
N SER A 171 12.94 -0.68 8.85
CA SER A 171 13.16 -1.94 8.17
C SER A 171 13.26 -1.72 6.66
N ARG A 172 14.19 -2.39 6.00
CA ARG A 172 14.32 -2.41 4.54
C ARG A 172 14.24 -3.83 4.04
N THR A 173 13.23 -4.52 4.50
CA THR A 173 13.00 -5.93 4.18
C THR A 173 11.87 -6.14 3.19
N GLY A 174 11.20 -5.04 2.77
CA GLY A 174 10.18 -5.08 1.75
C GLY A 174 10.75 -5.50 0.38
N ARG A 175 9.93 -6.18 -0.41
CA ARG A 175 10.31 -6.72 -1.71
C ARG A 175 9.16 -6.74 -2.70
N LEU A 176 9.51 -6.67 -3.99
CA LEU A 176 8.63 -6.95 -5.11
C LEU A 176 8.91 -8.37 -5.60
N LEU A 177 7.88 -9.17 -5.76
CA LEU A 177 7.95 -10.55 -6.23
C LEU A 177 7.10 -10.73 -7.49
N ARG A 178 7.42 -11.78 -8.26
CA ARG A 178 6.61 -12.26 -9.37
C ARG A 178 6.29 -13.74 -9.20
N TYR A 179 5.02 -14.07 -9.17
CA TYR A 179 4.52 -15.45 -9.20
C TYR A 179 4.20 -15.83 -10.64
N ASP A 180 4.62 -17.02 -11.04
CA ASP A 180 4.34 -17.61 -12.34
C ASP A 180 3.27 -18.71 -12.18
N PRO A 181 2.04 -18.52 -12.69
CA PRO A 181 0.97 -19.50 -12.53
C PRO A 181 1.21 -20.83 -13.27
N GLU A 182 2.02 -20.84 -14.33
CA GLU A 182 2.32 -22.06 -15.09
C GLU A 182 3.25 -23.00 -14.32
N THR A 183 4.21 -22.43 -13.60
CA THR A 183 5.23 -23.20 -12.86
C THR A 183 4.97 -23.27 -11.36
N GLY A 184 4.10 -22.41 -10.81
CA GLY A 184 3.86 -22.23 -9.38
C GLY A 184 5.07 -21.61 -8.65
N GLN A 185 6.01 -20.98 -9.36
CA GLN A 185 7.23 -20.44 -8.77
C GLN A 185 7.11 -18.95 -8.48
N THR A 186 7.66 -18.54 -7.35
CA THR A 186 7.82 -17.14 -6.96
C THR A 186 9.27 -16.72 -7.06
N THR A 187 9.52 -15.57 -7.68
CA THR A 187 10.85 -14.98 -7.86
C THR A 187 10.89 -13.58 -7.26
N VAL A 188 11.95 -13.25 -6.51
CA VAL A 188 12.19 -11.88 -6.03
C VAL A 188 12.75 -11.04 -7.17
N MET A 189 12.07 -9.94 -7.47
CA MET A 189 12.42 -9.04 -8.57
C MET A 189 13.09 -7.75 -8.08
N MET A 190 12.76 -7.31 -6.86
CA MET A 190 13.38 -6.18 -6.19
C MET A 190 13.31 -6.39 -4.68
N GLU A 191 14.37 -6.00 -3.96
CA GLU A 191 14.45 -6.11 -2.51
C GLU A 191 15.06 -4.87 -1.88
N GLY A 192 15.06 -4.81 -0.55
CA GLY A 192 15.63 -3.70 0.21
C GLY A 192 14.75 -2.47 0.27
N LEU A 193 13.43 -2.64 0.08
CA LEU A 193 12.45 -1.57 0.15
C LEU A 193 12.00 -1.32 1.60
N PHE A 194 11.87 -0.06 1.98
CA PHE A 194 11.28 0.30 3.26
C PHE A 194 9.76 0.34 3.12
N PHE A 195 9.12 -0.79 3.40
CA PHE A 195 7.70 -1.05 3.28
C PHE A 195 7.23 -0.99 1.81
N ALA A 196 7.42 -2.11 1.07
CA ALA A 196 6.96 -2.26 -0.30
C ALA A 196 5.43 -2.39 -0.32
N ASN A 197 4.75 -1.44 -0.96
CA ASN A 197 3.28 -1.35 -0.95
C ASN A 197 2.72 -1.49 -2.37
N GLY A 198 1.95 -0.54 -2.86
CA GLY A 198 1.24 -0.58 -4.12
C GLY A 198 2.08 -1.03 -5.30
N VAL A 199 1.53 -1.90 -6.14
CA VAL A 199 2.16 -2.44 -7.34
C VAL A 199 1.27 -2.18 -8.56
N THR A 200 1.85 -1.68 -9.65
CA THR A 200 1.13 -1.57 -10.93
C THR A 200 2.07 -1.71 -12.12
N LEU A 201 1.58 -2.31 -13.19
CA LEU A 201 2.29 -2.39 -14.46
C LEU A 201 2.11 -1.11 -15.25
N GLY A 202 3.15 -0.72 -15.98
CA GLY A 202 3.10 0.37 -16.94
C GLY A 202 2.54 -0.08 -18.28
N PRO A 203 2.41 0.87 -19.25
CA PRO A 203 1.88 0.56 -20.59
C PRO A 203 2.60 -0.64 -21.22
N ASP A 204 1.81 -1.57 -21.79
CA ASP A 204 2.30 -2.77 -22.47
C ASP A 204 3.29 -3.62 -21.66
N ASP A 205 3.20 -3.62 -20.33
CA ASP A 205 4.15 -4.25 -19.40
C ASP A 205 5.60 -3.85 -19.69
N THR A 206 5.86 -2.61 -20.06
CA THR A 206 7.22 -2.13 -20.30
C THR A 206 8.03 -2.00 -19.02
N TYR A 207 7.36 -1.77 -17.91
CA TYR A 207 7.92 -1.71 -16.56
C TYR A 207 6.86 -2.04 -15.54
N VAL A 208 7.29 -2.31 -14.32
CA VAL A 208 6.46 -2.38 -13.11
C VAL A 208 6.88 -1.29 -12.14
N LEU A 209 5.90 -0.67 -11.50
CA LEU A 209 6.08 0.31 -10.44
C LEU A 209 5.79 -0.34 -9.09
N VAL A 210 6.55 0.04 -8.06
CA VAL A 210 6.29 -0.34 -6.67
C VAL A 210 6.52 0.85 -5.74
N ASN A 211 5.57 1.09 -4.87
CA ASN A 211 5.65 2.14 -3.86
C ASN A 211 6.60 1.72 -2.72
N GLU A 212 7.51 2.62 -2.33
CA GLU A 212 8.30 2.52 -1.12
C GLU A 212 7.77 3.52 -0.10
N THR A 213 6.83 3.06 0.73
CA THR A 213 6.02 3.90 1.64
C THR A 213 6.89 4.68 2.61
N GLY A 214 7.85 4.00 3.27
CA GLY A 214 8.72 4.61 4.28
C GLY A 214 9.70 5.64 3.74
N MET A 215 9.88 5.71 2.41
CA MET A 215 10.76 6.69 1.75
C MET A 215 9.98 7.73 0.94
N GLY A 216 8.64 7.64 0.87
CA GLY A 216 7.82 8.58 0.12
C GLY A 216 8.19 8.65 -1.36
N ARG A 217 8.36 7.49 -2.01
CA ARG A 217 8.75 7.42 -3.43
C ARG A 217 8.21 6.18 -4.12
N VAL A 218 8.30 6.17 -5.46
CA VAL A 218 7.91 5.06 -6.33
C VAL A 218 9.12 4.59 -7.10
N HIS A 219 9.42 3.30 -7.05
CA HIS A 219 10.45 2.66 -7.88
C HIS A 219 9.85 2.13 -9.16
N ARG A 220 10.69 2.09 -10.22
CA ARG A 220 10.40 1.44 -11.48
C ARG A 220 11.44 0.36 -11.77
N LEU A 221 10.95 -0.82 -12.15
CA LEU A 221 11.76 -1.89 -12.72
C LEU A 221 11.37 -2.07 -14.20
N TRP A 222 12.31 -1.84 -15.09
CA TRP A 222 12.10 -2.03 -16.51
C TRP A 222 12.04 -3.51 -16.88
N LEU A 223 11.00 -3.90 -17.62
CA LEU A 223 10.76 -5.29 -18.02
C LEU A 223 11.08 -5.52 -19.48
N LYS A 224 11.01 -4.48 -20.33
CA LYS A 224 11.22 -4.54 -21.77
C LYS A 224 12.14 -3.42 -22.25
N GLY A 225 12.66 -3.57 -23.48
CA GLY A 225 13.49 -2.56 -24.13
C GLY A 225 14.94 -2.56 -23.65
N PRO A 226 15.72 -1.51 -24.02
CA PRO A 226 17.16 -1.43 -23.73
C PRO A 226 17.50 -1.34 -22.23
N GLN A 227 16.54 -0.96 -21.40
CA GLN A 227 16.70 -0.82 -19.95
C GLN A 227 16.21 -2.05 -19.18
N ALA A 228 15.76 -3.11 -19.85
CA ALA A 228 15.23 -4.31 -19.19
C ALA A 228 16.17 -4.83 -18.09
N GLY A 229 15.61 -5.08 -16.89
CA GLY A 229 16.36 -5.49 -15.70
C GLY A 229 16.96 -4.32 -14.89
N GLN A 230 16.95 -3.08 -15.40
CA GLN A 230 17.39 -1.91 -14.64
C GLN A 230 16.26 -1.38 -13.76
N ARG A 231 16.66 -0.76 -12.63
CA ARG A 231 15.73 -0.06 -11.74
C ARG A 231 16.13 1.40 -11.59
N ASP A 232 15.13 2.27 -11.49
CA ASP A 232 15.28 3.69 -11.16
C ASP A 232 14.17 4.16 -10.22
N VAL A 233 14.22 5.41 -9.80
CA VAL A 233 13.15 6.07 -9.05
C VAL A 233 12.26 6.80 -10.05
N PHE A 234 10.99 6.40 -10.12
CA PHE A 234 9.99 6.97 -11.02
C PHE A 234 9.39 8.26 -10.47
N VAL A 235 9.02 8.27 -9.18
CA VAL A 235 8.57 9.47 -8.45
C VAL A 235 9.33 9.54 -7.15
N ASP A 236 9.86 10.69 -6.79
CA ASP A 236 10.56 10.93 -5.52
C ASP A 236 9.94 12.09 -4.74
N GLN A 237 10.27 12.16 -3.45
CA GLN A 237 9.93 13.28 -2.59
C GLN A 237 8.42 13.51 -2.45
N LEU A 238 7.61 12.47 -2.45
CA LEU A 238 6.19 12.58 -2.10
C LEU A 238 6.05 13.08 -0.65
N PRO A 239 5.16 14.04 -0.36
CA PRO A 239 4.99 14.57 1.00
C PRO A 239 4.21 13.64 1.93
N GLY A 240 3.55 12.63 1.38
CA GLY A 240 2.85 11.56 2.09
C GLY A 240 3.53 10.22 1.97
N THR A 241 2.94 9.24 2.61
CA THR A 241 3.32 7.83 2.55
C THR A 241 2.56 7.17 1.40
N PRO A 242 3.19 6.91 0.21
CA PRO A 242 2.48 6.27 -0.89
C PRO A 242 2.06 4.85 -0.49
N ASP A 243 0.79 4.56 -0.68
CA ASP A 243 0.13 3.30 -0.37
C ASP A 243 -0.17 2.55 -1.69
N ASN A 244 -1.41 2.34 -2.10
CA ASN A 244 -1.67 1.71 -3.39
C ASN A 244 -1.43 2.66 -4.57
N ILE A 245 -1.08 2.07 -5.72
CA ILE A 245 -0.92 2.75 -7.00
C ILE A 245 -1.68 2.01 -8.09
N ARG A 246 -2.33 2.75 -9.02
CA ARG A 246 -3.09 2.18 -10.13
C ARG A 246 -2.90 2.95 -11.41
N PHE A 247 -2.57 2.24 -12.48
CA PHE A 247 -2.57 2.77 -13.83
C PHE A 247 -4.01 2.85 -14.37
N ASP A 248 -4.38 3.97 -15.00
CA ASP A 248 -5.70 4.15 -15.58
C ASP A 248 -5.86 3.55 -16.99
N GLY A 249 -4.81 2.90 -17.49
CA GLY A 249 -4.78 2.31 -18.83
C GLY A 249 -4.51 3.31 -19.96
N ASN A 250 -4.27 4.58 -19.64
CA ASN A 250 -4.04 5.65 -20.61
C ASN A 250 -2.76 6.44 -20.28
N GLU A 251 -2.81 7.41 -19.40
CA GLU A 251 -1.71 8.36 -19.16
C GLU A 251 -1.37 8.57 -17.68
N THR A 252 -2.21 8.11 -16.75
CA THR A 252 -2.10 8.49 -15.34
C THR A 252 -1.93 7.30 -14.42
N PHE A 253 -0.94 7.37 -13.53
CA PHE A 253 -0.83 6.53 -12.36
C PHE A 253 -1.41 7.28 -11.16
N TRP A 254 -2.41 6.71 -10.53
CA TRP A 254 -3.06 7.25 -9.35
C TRP A 254 -2.43 6.65 -8.10
N ILE A 255 -2.00 7.51 -7.15
CA ILE A 255 -1.28 7.12 -5.93
C ILE A 255 -2.06 7.65 -4.73
N ALA A 256 -2.47 6.76 -3.84
CA ALA A 256 -3.07 7.11 -2.56
C ALA A 256 -2.00 7.38 -1.50
N MET A 257 -2.24 8.35 -0.62
CA MET A 257 -1.34 8.71 0.48
C MET A 257 -2.16 8.86 1.77
N PRO A 258 -2.29 7.78 2.58
CA PRO A 258 -3.12 7.79 3.80
C PRO A 258 -2.63 8.74 4.87
N SER A 259 -1.34 9.06 4.90
CA SER A 259 -0.77 9.96 5.90
C SER A 259 0.39 10.80 5.36
N LEU A 260 0.71 11.88 6.08
CA LEU A 260 1.91 12.67 5.82
C LEU A 260 3.12 12.02 6.51
N ARG A 261 4.28 12.00 5.85
CA ARG A 261 5.48 11.32 6.36
C ARG A 261 6.33 12.10 7.36
N ALA A 262 6.01 13.38 7.61
CA ALA A 262 6.86 14.29 8.38
C ALA A 262 7.23 13.81 9.80
N SER A 263 6.30 13.12 10.48
CA SER A 263 6.52 12.67 11.86
C SER A 263 7.59 11.58 11.97
N ILE A 264 7.53 10.55 11.15
CA ILE A 264 8.51 9.46 11.19
C ILE A 264 9.87 9.89 10.65
N ASP A 265 9.91 10.78 9.64
CA ASP A 265 11.14 11.35 9.11
C ASP A 265 11.94 12.09 10.18
N SER A 266 11.26 12.78 11.11
CA SER A 266 11.91 13.50 12.22
C SER A 266 12.67 12.57 13.18
N LEU A 267 12.29 11.30 13.24
CA LEU A 267 12.90 10.28 14.08
C LEU A 267 13.95 9.43 13.34
N ALA A 268 14.15 9.63 12.06
CA ALA A 268 14.99 8.79 11.19
C ALA A 268 16.43 8.63 11.70
N SER A 269 17.04 9.71 12.19
CA SER A 269 18.41 9.73 12.73
C SER A 269 18.52 9.31 14.21
N LEU A 270 17.40 8.94 14.86
CA LEU A 270 17.32 8.66 16.30
C LEU A 270 16.98 7.19 16.61
N PRO A 271 17.78 6.19 16.18
CA PRO A 271 17.43 4.78 16.32
C PRO A 271 17.26 4.34 17.77
N ARG A 272 18.06 4.87 18.70
CA ARG A 272 17.93 4.54 20.14
C ARG A 272 16.62 5.04 20.75
N LEU A 273 16.17 6.23 20.32
CA LEU A 273 14.88 6.77 20.76
C LEU A 273 13.73 5.94 20.19
N ARG A 274 13.78 5.56 18.91
CA ARG A 274 12.76 4.68 18.30
C ARG A 274 12.72 3.30 18.98
N ALA A 275 13.89 2.73 19.31
CA ALA A 275 13.96 1.49 20.08
C ALA A 275 13.33 1.64 21.47
N LEU A 276 13.50 2.79 22.13
CA LEU A 276 12.84 3.05 23.42
C LEU A 276 11.32 3.22 23.25
N LEU A 277 10.88 3.96 22.23
CA LEU A 277 9.46 4.18 21.96
C LEU A 277 8.75 2.88 21.56
N SER A 278 9.44 1.92 20.94
CA SER A 278 8.84 0.65 20.49
C SER A 278 8.32 -0.25 21.63
N PHE A 279 8.58 0.09 22.89
CA PHE A 279 7.93 -0.56 24.05
C PHE A 279 6.51 -0.04 24.33
N LEU A 280 6.10 1.05 23.68
CA LEU A 280 4.74 1.54 23.80
C LEU A 280 3.75 0.61 23.09
N PRO A 281 2.49 0.54 23.57
CA PRO A 281 1.44 -0.18 22.87
C PRO A 281 1.30 0.28 21.40
N ILE A 282 1.08 -0.66 20.48
CA ILE A 282 0.94 -0.39 19.03
C ILE A 282 -0.04 0.76 18.74
N PRO A 283 -1.24 0.86 19.36
CA PRO A 283 -2.15 1.98 19.05
C PRO A 283 -1.58 3.37 19.39
N LEU A 284 -0.66 3.46 20.35
CA LEU A 284 0.02 4.73 20.66
C LEU A 284 1.10 5.09 19.62
N LEU A 285 1.75 4.10 19.01
CA LEU A 285 2.69 4.30 17.93
C LEU A 285 1.96 4.72 16.65
N GLU A 286 0.85 4.10 16.33
CA GLU A 286 -0.01 4.42 15.18
C GLU A 286 -0.62 5.82 15.28
N ALA A 287 -0.96 6.26 16.49
CA ALA A 287 -1.46 7.62 16.73
C ALA A 287 -0.46 8.73 16.37
N ALA A 288 0.82 8.39 16.13
CA ALA A 288 1.81 9.34 15.64
C ALA A 288 1.65 9.64 14.13
N ALA A 289 0.94 8.82 13.37
CA ALA A 289 0.59 9.10 11.99
C ALA A 289 -0.31 10.34 11.88
N GLN A 290 -0.15 11.09 10.80
CA GLN A 290 -1.00 12.23 10.47
C GLN A 290 -1.94 11.84 9.33
N PRO A 291 -3.17 11.38 9.62
CA PRO A 291 -4.12 10.95 8.59
C PRO A 291 -4.36 12.04 7.54
N ALA A 292 -4.46 11.65 6.29
CA ALA A 292 -4.69 12.57 5.17
C ALA A 292 -5.81 12.06 4.25
N SER A 293 -6.53 13.01 3.66
CA SER A 293 -7.33 12.81 2.46
C SER A 293 -6.49 13.30 1.30
N PHE A 294 -5.68 12.42 0.73
CA PHE A 294 -4.70 12.82 -0.25
C PHE A 294 -4.45 11.76 -1.32
N VAL A 295 -4.62 12.15 -2.57
CA VAL A 295 -4.34 11.35 -3.77
C VAL A 295 -3.63 12.22 -4.80
N VAL A 296 -2.66 11.67 -5.50
CA VAL A 296 -2.04 12.31 -6.67
C VAL A 296 -2.18 11.45 -7.90
N GLY A 297 -2.34 12.10 -9.05
CA GLY A 297 -2.14 11.50 -10.36
C GLY A 297 -0.79 11.94 -10.92
N VAL A 298 0.02 10.98 -11.37
CA VAL A 298 1.28 11.27 -12.06
C VAL A 298 1.23 10.73 -13.48
N ASN A 299 1.84 11.46 -14.43
CA ASN A 299 1.90 11.03 -15.82
C ASN A 299 2.96 9.94 -16.04
N LEU A 300 3.13 9.48 -17.26
CA LEU A 300 4.09 8.43 -17.64
C LEU A 300 5.57 8.80 -17.41
N ASP A 301 5.85 10.09 -17.20
CA ASP A 301 7.19 10.59 -16.86
C ASP A 301 7.39 10.78 -15.35
N GLY A 302 6.37 10.50 -14.52
CA GLY A 302 6.39 10.67 -13.08
C GLY A 302 6.10 12.10 -12.61
N ALA A 303 5.68 13.01 -13.51
CA ALA A 303 5.28 14.36 -13.12
C ALA A 303 3.86 14.38 -12.54
N VAL A 304 3.65 15.11 -11.45
CA VAL A 304 2.33 15.30 -10.85
C VAL A 304 1.44 16.12 -11.77
N VAL A 305 0.33 15.54 -12.20
CA VAL A 305 -0.68 16.18 -13.08
C VAL A 305 -2.01 16.38 -12.38
N HIS A 306 -2.29 15.61 -11.34
CA HIS A 306 -3.46 15.76 -10.47
C HIS A 306 -3.03 15.79 -9.01
N ASN A 307 -3.69 16.65 -8.23
CA ASN A 307 -3.51 16.76 -6.79
C ASN A 307 -4.89 16.90 -6.16
N LEU A 308 -5.36 15.83 -5.51
CA LEU A 308 -6.68 15.75 -4.91
C LEU A 308 -6.52 15.69 -3.39
N GLN A 309 -7.03 16.71 -2.70
CA GLN A 309 -6.94 16.80 -1.24
C GLN A 309 -8.24 17.32 -0.65
N ASP A 310 -8.47 17.03 0.62
CA ASP A 310 -9.38 17.75 1.51
C ASP A 310 -8.96 17.56 2.97
N GLN A 311 -8.63 18.65 3.64
CA GLN A 311 -8.24 18.63 5.05
C GLN A 311 -9.44 18.56 6.01
N SER A 312 -10.65 18.82 5.54
CA SER A 312 -11.88 18.84 6.33
C SER A 312 -12.77 17.61 6.14
N ASN A 313 -12.48 16.79 5.11
CA ASN A 313 -13.30 15.65 4.74
C ASN A 313 -13.19 14.52 5.79
N PRO A 314 -14.30 13.96 6.28
CA PRO A 314 -14.30 12.80 7.15
C PRO A 314 -13.82 11.52 6.47
N PHE A 315 -13.79 11.45 5.12
CA PHE A 315 -13.21 10.35 4.36
C PHE A 315 -11.71 10.58 4.25
N HIS A 316 -10.97 10.02 5.18
CA HIS A 316 -9.51 10.15 5.31
C HIS A 316 -8.83 8.79 5.35
N TYR A 317 -7.50 8.81 5.48
CA TYR A 317 -6.67 7.62 5.47
C TYR A 317 -6.90 6.79 4.19
N ILE A 318 -6.88 7.51 3.04
CA ILE A 318 -7.12 6.92 1.73
C ILE A 318 -5.92 6.04 1.36
N THR A 319 -6.15 4.72 1.30
CA THR A 319 -5.14 3.71 1.00
C THR A 319 -5.18 3.26 -0.46
N GLY A 320 -6.36 3.23 -1.07
CA GLY A 320 -6.55 2.82 -2.45
C GLY A 320 -7.24 3.89 -3.29
N VAL A 321 -6.85 3.98 -4.57
CA VAL A 321 -7.54 4.76 -5.59
C VAL A 321 -7.54 3.97 -6.89
N THR A 322 -8.74 3.66 -7.41
CA THR A 322 -8.90 2.84 -8.61
C THR A 322 -9.79 3.56 -9.61
N PRO A 323 -9.26 3.84 -10.81
CA PRO A 323 -10.08 4.37 -11.91
C PRO A 323 -10.95 3.26 -12.51
N CYS A 324 -12.27 3.48 -12.54
CA CYS A 324 -13.26 2.59 -13.13
C CYS A 324 -14.18 3.41 -14.04
N GLY A 325 -13.95 3.37 -15.34
CA GLY A 325 -14.61 4.26 -16.29
C GLY A 325 -14.33 5.74 -15.95
N ASP A 326 -15.41 6.52 -15.80
CA ASP A 326 -15.33 7.96 -15.49
C ASP A 326 -15.32 8.25 -13.97
N THR A 327 -15.10 7.23 -13.13
CA THR A 327 -15.14 7.38 -11.66
C THR A 327 -13.85 6.88 -11.04
N LEU A 328 -13.32 7.65 -10.09
CA LEU A 328 -12.32 7.20 -9.14
C LEU A 328 -13.03 6.62 -7.92
N TYR A 329 -12.68 5.39 -7.55
CA TYR A 329 -13.11 4.75 -6.30
C TYR A 329 -11.98 4.75 -5.30
N PHE A 330 -12.30 4.97 -4.04
CA PHE A 330 -11.32 5.11 -2.96
C PHE A 330 -11.59 4.11 -1.85
N GLY A 331 -10.53 3.46 -1.38
CA GLY A 331 -10.52 2.66 -0.18
C GLY A 331 -9.92 3.44 1.01
N SER A 332 -10.20 2.96 2.21
CA SER A 332 -9.64 3.54 3.45
C SER A 332 -9.56 2.49 4.54
N LEU A 333 -8.49 2.51 5.32
CA LEU A 333 -8.32 1.64 6.50
C LEU A 333 -9.05 2.16 7.74
N GLN A 334 -9.54 3.39 7.75
CA GLN A 334 -10.12 4.02 8.95
C GLN A 334 -11.59 4.41 8.80
N THR A 335 -12.24 4.00 7.72
CA THR A 335 -13.68 4.25 7.51
C THR A 335 -14.45 2.94 7.36
N GLU A 336 -15.79 3.02 7.40
CA GLU A 336 -16.68 1.90 7.08
C GLU A 336 -17.29 2.04 5.68
N ALA A 337 -16.73 2.93 4.85
CA ALA A 337 -17.27 3.30 3.56
C ALA A 337 -16.17 3.33 2.50
N ILE A 338 -16.54 3.06 1.26
CA ILE A 338 -15.77 3.43 0.07
C ILE A 338 -16.11 4.85 -0.36
N GLY A 339 -15.15 5.52 -1.02
CA GLY A 339 -15.36 6.83 -1.63
C GLY A 339 -15.55 6.73 -3.14
N MET A 340 -16.22 7.72 -3.73
CA MET A 340 -16.43 7.85 -5.17
C MET A 340 -16.34 9.32 -5.59
N LEU A 341 -15.60 9.59 -6.68
CA LEU A 341 -15.48 10.92 -7.26
C LEU A 341 -15.43 10.79 -8.79
N PRO A 342 -16.09 11.67 -9.56
CA PRO A 342 -15.83 11.75 -11.00
C PRO A 342 -14.35 11.95 -11.29
N ARG A 343 -13.80 11.21 -12.28
CA ARG A 343 -12.41 11.36 -12.70
C ARG A 343 -12.22 12.76 -13.31
N PRO A 344 -11.23 13.55 -12.83
CA PRO A 344 -10.95 14.90 -13.32
C PRO A 344 -10.40 14.95 -14.75
#